data_489f29b1eb930ef81b7ed3a90a19e930
#
_entry.id   489f29b1eb930ef81b7ed3a90a19e930
#
_cell.length_a   1.000
_cell.length_b   1.000
_cell.length_c   1.000
_cell.angle_alpha   90.00
_cell.angle_beta   90.00
_cell.angle_gamma   90.00
#
_symmetry.space_group_name_H-M   'P 1'
#
loop_
_entity.id
_entity.type
_entity.pdbx_description
1 polymer ?
#
loop_
_entity_poly.entity_id
_entity_poly.type
_entity_poly.pdbx_seq_one_letter_code
_entity_poly.pdbx_strand_id
1 'polypeptide(L)'
;SVSEIYEVNGEYQKSRDVLFIAYDRAPSSRKIVYRLGILALKMNDISEAMDCYEEFIGVAPKDPNQFILRYKILKAQKAPVEQQIDALEEFKKAEYIEKWAYELAKLYHEAGRTAECLEECDDLILWFSEGKYVYKAMELKMRYKPLTPLQKEKYEQRFEDKKKKAPVKEAEEKTAEEQERQEAPASTAEVESHLEMESDILETEEKKKKRHKSTTLNS
;
A
#
# COMPACT_ATOMS: atom_id res chain seq x y z
N SER A 1 15.74 -4.16 -7.29
CA SER A 1 16.26 -3.82 -8.63
C SER A 1 17.07 -2.54 -8.59
N VAL A 2 17.83 -2.23 -9.67
CA VAL A 2 18.64 -1.00 -9.75
C VAL A 2 17.76 0.25 -9.65
N SER A 3 16.60 0.24 -10.28
CA SER A 3 15.66 1.37 -10.22
C SER A 3 15.16 1.66 -8.79
N GLU A 4 14.96 0.63 -7.99
CA GLU A 4 14.54 0.75 -6.59
C GLU A 4 15.60 1.41 -5.72
N ILE A 5 16.87 1.09 -5.95
CA ILE A 5 17.99 1.73 -5.23
C ILE A 5 17.99 3.24 -5.51
N TYR A 6 17.77 3.65 -6.75
CA TYR A 6 17.69 5.06 -7.10
C TYR A 6 16.47 5.75 -6.46
N GLU A 7 15.32 5.07 -6.37
CA GLU A 7 14.14 5.62 -5.72
C GLU A 7 14.37 5.85 -4.22
N VAL A 8 14.96 4.87 -3.50
CA VAL A 8 15.28 5.00 -2.06
C VAL A 8 16.21 6.18 -1.81
N ASN A 9 17.13 6.45 -2.72
CA ASN A 9 18.05 7.59 -2.63
C ASN A 9 17.43 8.92 -3.13
N GLY A 10 16.14 8.94 -3.48
CA GLY A 10 15.48 10.14 -4.02
C GLY A 10 15.90 10.50 -5.44
N GLU A 11 16.63 9.64 -6.12
CA GLU A 11 17.13 9.84 -7.48
C GLU A 11 16.09 9.37 -8.53
N TYR A 12 14.90 9.98 -8.49
CA TYR A 12 13.76 9.55 -9.30
C TYR A 12 14.02 9.58 -10.81
N GLN A 13 14.77 10.58 -11.30
CA GLN A 13 15.11 10.65 -12.73
C GLN A 13 15.96 9.46 -13.18
N LYS A 14 16.94 9.05 -12.38
CA LYS A 14 17.76 7.87 -12.68
C LYS A 14 16.94 6.57 -12.63
N SER A 15 16.04 6.46 -11.65
CA SER A 15 15.10 5.34 -11.58
C SER A 15 14.25 5.26 -12.83
N ARG A 16 13.71 6.40 -13.28
CA ARG A 16 12.92 6.52 -14.50
C ARG A 16 13.71 6.08 -15.74
N ASP A 17 14.94 6.54 -15.89
CA ASP A 17 15.81 6.19 -17.03
C ASP A 17 16.05 4.67 -17.09
N VAL A 18 16.30 4.03 -15.95
CA VAL A 18 16.46 2.57 -15.85
C VAL A 18 15.17 1.84 -16.22
N LEU A 19 14.02 2.33 -15.76
CA LEU A 19 12.72 1.74 -16.09
C LEU A 19 12.36 1.89 -17.57
N PHE A 20 12.73 2.99 -18.22
CA PHE A 20 12.56 3.16 -19.67
C PHE A 20 13.42 2.18 -20.46
N ILE A 21 14.66 1.92 -20.04
CA ILE A 21 15.50 0.89 -20.67
C ILE A 21 14.85 -0.49 -20.53
N ALA A 22 14.28 -0.79 -19.37
CA ALA A 22 13.54 -2.05 -19.16
C ALA A 22 12.25 -2.11 -20.00
N TYR A 23 11.56 -0.99 -20.14
CA TYR A 23 10.36 -0.87 -20.98
C TYR A 23 10.68 -1.13 -22.45
N ASP A 24 11.76 -0.57 -22.99
CA ASP A 24 12.18 -0.80 -24.39
C ASP A 24 12.44 -2.28 -24.67
N ARG A 25 12.90 -3.03 -23.65
CA ARG A 25 13.14 -4.48 -23.78
C ARG A 25 11.87 -5.32 -23.62
N ALA A 26 10.90 -4.83 -22.86
CA ALA A 26 9.66 -5.54 -22.55
C ALA A 26 8.46 -4.58 -22.49
N PRO A 27 8.01 -3.99 -23.60
CA PRO A 27 6.98 -2.96 -23.63
C PRO A 27 5.59 -3.46 -23.19
N SER A 28 5.36 -4.78 -23.23
CA SER A 28 4.11 -5.40 -22.77
C SER A 28 4.12 -5.78 -21.28
N SER A 29 5.19 -5.46 -20.55
CA SER A 29 5.28 -5.75 -19.12
C SER A 29 4.43 -4.79 -18.29
N ARG A 30 3.26 -5.28 -17.85
CA ARG A 30 2.37 -4.51 -16.95
C ARG A 30 3.07 -4.03 -15.69
N LYS A 31 4.01 -4.81 -15.14
CA LYS A 31 4.79 -4.45 -13.95
C LYS A 31 5.64 -3.19 -14.18
N ILE A 32 6.30 -3.11 -15.32
CA ILE A 32 7.14 -1.94 -15.68
C ILE A 32 6.26 -0.71 -15.90
N VAL A 33 5.16 -0.86 -16.65
CA VAL A 33 4.21 0.22 -16.91
C VAL A 33 3.60 0.74 -15.60
N TYR A 34 3.20 -0.14 -14.71
CA TYR A 34 2.68 0.24 -13.39
C TYR A 34 3.71 1.04 -12.58
N ARG A 35 4.95 0.56 -12.52
CA ARG A 35 6.04 1.24 -11.79
C ARG A 35 6.37 2.61 -12.39
N LEU A 36 6.37 2.75 -13.71
CA LEU A 36 6.53 4.04 -14.38
C LEU A 36 5.41 5.01 -13.99
N GLY A 37 4.17 4.55 -13.91
CA GLY A 37 3.04 5.35 -13.46
C GLY A 37 3.18 5.83 -12.01
N ILE A 38 3.59 4.95 -11.11
CA ILE A 38 3.83 5.30 -9.70
C ILE A 38 5.00 6.30 -9.58
N LEU A 39 6.06 6.07 -10.31
CA LEU A 39 7.23 6.96 -10.31
C LEU A 39 6.88 8.35 -10.86
N ALA A 40 6.08 8.42 -11.92
CA ALA A 40 5.57 9.68 -12.47
C ALA A 40 4.80 10.48 -11.40
N LEU A 41 3.98 9.82 -10.58
CA LEU A 41 3.27 10.47 -9.47
C LEU A 41 4.24 10.98 -8.39
N LYS A 42 5.29 10.25 -8.07
CA LYS A 42 6.35 10.70 -7.14
C LYS A 42 7.10 11.93 -7.66
N MET A 43 7.25 12.04 -8.97
CA MET A 43 7.85 13.19 -9.65
C MET A 43 6.84 14.32 -9.92
N ASN A 44 5.62 14.18 -9.45
CA ASN A 44 4.51 15.10 -9.69
C ASN A 44 4.18 15.32 -11.18
N ASP A 45 4.45 14.31 -12.01
CA ASP A 45 4.11 14.28 -13.43
C ASP A 45 2.80 13.49 -13.64
N ILE A 46 1.68 14.15 -13.37
CA ILE A 46 0.35 13.54 -13.46
C ILE A 46 0.02 13.14 -14.91
N SER A 47 0.43 13.94 -15.89
CA SER A 47 0.19 13.65 -17.31
C SER A 47 0.83 12.33 -17.73
N GLU A 48 2.08 12.09 -17.35
CA GLU A 48 2.77 10.82 -17.62
C GLU A 48 2.14 9.67 -16.85
N ALA A 49 1.71 9.89 -15.62
CA ALA A 49 1.00 8.86 -14.85
C ALA A 49 -0.31 8.43 -15.53
N MET A 50 -1.03 9.38 -16.13
CA MET A 50 -2.25 9.09 -16.89
C MET A 50 -1.93 8.29 -18.16
N ASP A 51 -0.88 8.64 -18.89
CA ASP A 51 -0.44 7.88 -20.07
C ASP A 51 -0.06 6.43 -19.68
N CYS A 52 0.66 6.26 -18.58
CA CYS A 52 0.96 4.93 -18.02
C CYS A 52 -0.31 4.16 -17.62
N TYR A 53 -1.30 4.83 -17.07
CA TYR A 53 -2.57 4.20 -16.73
C TYR A 53 -3.30 3.69 -17.97
N GLU A 54 -3.41 4.49 -19.02
CA GLU A 54 -4.04 4.09 -20.29
C GLU A 54 -3.31 2.89 -20.91
N GLU A 55 -1.99 2.90 -20.90
CA GLU A 55 -1.19 1.80 -21.38
C GLU A 55 -1.38 0.53 -20.52
N PHE A 56 -1.41 0.69 -19.19
CA PHE A 56 -1.63 -0.43 -18.27
C PHE A 56 -2.95 -1.14 -18.52
N ILE A 57 -4.05 -0.40 -18.70
CA ILE A 57 -5.35 -1.01 -19.02
C ILE A 57 -5.37 -1.66 -20.40
N GLY A 58 -4.55 -1.17 -21.34
CA GLY A 58 -4.36 -1.79 -22.64
C GLY A 58 -3.64 -3.13 -22.59
N VAL A 59 -2.57 -3.24 -21.81
CA VAL A 59 -1.77 -4.48 -21.70
C VAL A 59 -2.33 -5.47 -20.69
N ALA A 60 -3.06 -5.00 -19.68
CA ALA A 60 -3.60 -5.82 -18.60
C ALA A 60 -5.02 -5.39 -18.17
N PRO A 61 -6.03 -5.50 -19.06
CA PRO A 61 -7.37 -4.96 -18.81
C PRO A 61 -8.11 -5.61 -17.66
N LYS A 62 -7.68 -6.81 -17.23
CA LYS A 62 -8.27 -7.55 -16.09
C LYS A 62 -7.48 -7.46 -14.81
N ASP A 63 -6.35 -6.74 -14.80
CA ASP A 63 -5.53 -6.59 -13.61
C ASP A 63 -6.16 -5.55 -12.68
N PRO A 64 -6.53 -5.92 -11.43
CA PRO A 64 -7.17 -4.99 -10.51
C PRO A 64 -6.26 -3.84 -10.06
N ASN A 65 -4.95 -3.95 -10.21
CA ASN A 65 -4.02 -2.87 -9.89
C ASN A 65 -4.26 -1.60 -10.74
N GLN A 66 -4.99 -1.70 -11.85
CA GLN A 66 -5.46 -0.53 -12.59
C GLN A 66 -6.27 0.43 -11.69
N PHE A 67 -7.10 -0.11 -10.80
CA PHE A 67 -7.91 0.70 -9.90
C PHE A 67 -7.09 1.38 -8.82
N ILE A 68 -6.00 0.76 -8.36
CA ILE A 68 -5.06 1.37 -7.44
C ILE A 68 -4.31 2.52 -8.11
N LEU A 69 -3.82 2.31 -9.32
CA LEU A 69 -3.16 3.37 -10.08
C LEU A 69 -4.12 4.54 -10.35
N ARG A 70 -5.36 4.24 -10.75
CA ARG A 70 -6.41 5.25 -10.92
C ARG A 70 -6.68 6.02 -9.63
N TYR A 71 -6.82 5.34 -8.51
CA TYR A 71 -7.00 5.98 -7.19
C TYR A 71 -5.86 6.94 -6.86
N LYS A 72 -4.62 6.50 -7.05
CA LYS A 72 -3.43 7.32 -6.78
C LYS A 72 -3.36 8.56 -7.69
N ILE A 73 -3.73 8.42 -8.96
CA ILE A 73 -3.83 9.55 -9.89
C ILE A 73 -4.92 10.53 -9.44
N LEU A 74 -6.12 10.05 -9.12
CA LEU A 74 -7.22 10.87 -8.65
C LEU A 74 -6.86 11.63 -7.37
N LYS A 75 -6.18 10.98 -6.44
CA LYS A 75 -5.67 11.59 -5.21
C LYS A 75 -4.66 12.70 -5.51
N ALA A 76 -3.72 12.48 -6.42
CA ALA A 76 -2.73 13.47 -6.84
C ALA A 76 -3.38 14.68 -7.55
N GLN A 77 -4.43 14.45 -8.32
CA GLN A 77 -5.24 15.48 -8.98
C GLN A 77 -6.14 16.24 -8.00
N LYS A 78 -6.22 15.83 -6.74
CA LYS A 78 -7.20 16.32 -5.76
C LYS A 78 -8.64 16.23 -6.27
N ALA A 79 -8.94 15.15 -6.99
CA ALA A 79 -10.27 14.86 -7.50
C ALA A 79 -11.28 14.69 -6.35
N PRO A 80 -12.59 14.87 -6.61
CA PRO A 80 -13.63 14.67 -5.61
C PRO A 80 -13.51 13.30 -4.92
N VAL A 81 -13.75 13.27 -3.61
CA VAL A 81 -13.60 12.05 -2.79
C VAL A 81 -14.45 10.88 -3.30
N GLU A 82 -15.63 11.16 -3.86
CA GLU A 82 -16.50 10.13 -4.43
C GLU A 82 -15.85 9.37 -5.60
N GLN A 83 -15.08 10.05 -6.45
CA GLN A 83 -14.34 9.40 -7.53
C GLN A 83 -13.22 8.50 -6.99
N GLN A 84 -12.56 8.92 -5.92
CA GLN A 84 -11.54 8.12 -5.26
C GLN A 84 -12.15 6.88 -4.61
N ILE A 85 -13.32 7.03 -3.99
CA ILE A 85 -14.10 5.91 -3.43
C ILE A 85 -14.45 4.89 -4.51
N ASP A 86 -14.98 5.35 -5.65
CA ASP A 86 -15.35 4.47 -6.77
C ASP A 86 -14.18 3.60 -7.24
N ALA A 87 -12.98 4.17 -7.32
CA ALA A 87 -11.79 3.43 -7.72
C ALA A 87 -11.44 2.31 -6.72
N LEU A 88 -11.45 2.59 -5.42
CA LEU A 88 -11.17 1.59 -4.39
C LEU A 88 -12.28 0.57 -4.20
N GLU A 89 -13.54 0.95 -4.41
CA GLU A 89 -14.66 0.00 -4.43
C GLU A 89 -14.52 -1.02 -5.58
N GLU A 90 -14.12 -0.58 -6.77
CA GLU A 90 -13.83 -1.48 -7.88
C GLU A 90 -12.68 -2.43 -7.56
N PHE A 91 -11.61 -1.95 -6.91
CA PHE A 91 -10.53 -2.81 -6.45
C PHE A 91 -11.02 -3.85 -5.44
N LYS A 92 -11.83 -3.44 -4.46
CA LYS A 92 -12.39 -4.32 -3.43
C LYS A 92 -13.20 -5.47 -4.01
N LYS A 93 -13.92 -5.27 -5.11
CA LYS A 93 -14.66 -6.34 -5.80
C LYS A 93 -13.77 -7.47 -6.31
N ALA A 94 -12.53 -7.13 -6.67
CA ALA A 94 -11.56 -8.10 -7.18
C ALA A 94 -10.68 -8.70 -6.08
N GLU A 95 -10.22 -7.88 -5.15
CA GLU A 95 -9.28 -8.27 -4.09
C GLU A 95 -9.58 -7.52 -2.78
N TYR A 96 -9.49 -8.23 -1.65
CA TYR A 96 -9.62 -7.64 -0.33
C TYR A 96 -8.24 -7.60 0.36
N ILE A 97 -7.64 -6.41 0.43
CA ILE A 97 -6.31 -6.17 0.98
C ILE A 97 -6.41 -5.11 2.09
N GLU A 98 -5.78 -5.37 3.23
CA GLU A 98 -5.87 -4.55 4.45
C GLU A 98 -5.62 -3.06 4.21
N LYS A 99 -4.53 -2.74 3.53
CA LYS A 99 -4.14 -1.36 3.25
C LYS A 99 -5.23 -0.59 2.50
N TRP A 100 -5.77 -1.20 1.44
CA TRP A 100 -6.77 -0.55 0.60
C TRP A 100 -8.15 -0.54 1.24
N ALA A 101 -8.46 -1.53 2.05
CA ALA A 101 -9.67 -1.52 2.89
C ALA A 101 -9.65 -0.36 3.89
N TYR A 102 -8.50 -0.12 4.52
CA TYR A 102 -8.33 1.01 5.43
C TYR A 102 -8.38 2.36 4.69
N GLU A 103 -7.73 2.49 3.53
CA GLU A 103 -7.82 3.70 2.70
C GLU A 103 -9.26 3.99 2.29
N LEU A 104 -10.03 2.96 1.92
CA LEU A 104 -11.46 3.10 1.60
C LEU A 104 -12.27 3.57 2.80
N ALA A 105 -12.04 3.01 3.99
CA ALA A 105 -12.69 3.46 5.23
C ALA A 105 -12.38 4.91 5.54
N LYS A 106 -11.15 5.36 5.33
CA LYS A 106 -10.76 6.78 5.47
C LYS A 106 -11.50 7.68 4.48
N LEU A 107 -11.63 7.27 3.25
CA LEU A 107 -12.35 8.03 2.23
C LEU A 107 -13.85 8.15 2.58
N TYR A 108 -14.47 7.09 3.08
CA TYR A 108 -15.84 7.16 3.58
C TYR A 108 -15.98 8.14 4.73
N HIS A 109 -15.00 8.15 5.64
CA HIS A 109 -14.96 9.13 6.73
C HIS A 109 -14.85 10.58 6.20
N GLU A 110 -13.96 10.84 5.25
CA GLU A 110 -13.79 12.16 4.62
C GLU A 110 -15.06 12.61 3.88
N ALA A 111 -15.76 11.68 3.25
CA ALA A 111 -17.02 11.94 2.55
C ALA A 111 -18.25 12.11 3.46
N GLY A 112 -18.10 11.92 4.78
CA GLY A 112 -19.22 11.92 5.71
C GLY A 112 -20.12 10.68 5.63
N ARG A 113 -19.69 9.64 4.93
CA ARG A 113 -20.39 8.36 4.80
C ARG A 113 -20.09 7.46 6.00
N THR A 114 -20.62 7.85 7.16
CA THR A 114 -20.30 7.24 8.46
C THR A 114 -20.69 5.77 8.55
N ALA A 115 -21.86 5.39 8.04
CA ALA A 115 -22.35 4.01 8.08
C ALA A 115 -21.39 3.07 7.33
N GLU A 116 -20.97 3.45 6.14
CA GLU A 116 -20.06 2.68 5.30
C GLU A 116 -18.64 2.66 5.87
N CYS A 117 -18.19 3.77 6.46
CA CYS A 117 -16.91 3.82 7.19
C CYS A 117 -16.88 2.80 8.33
N LEU A 118 -17.93 2.73 9.15
CA LEU A 118 -18.03 1.80 10.26
C LEU A 118 -18.11 0.35 9.81
N GLU A 119 -18.88 0.08 8.76
CA GLU A 119 -18.99 -1.25 8.17
C GLU A 119 -17.64 -1.74 7.65
N GLU A 120 -16.90 -0.88 6.92
CA GLU A 120 -15.57 -1.22 6.40
C GLU A 120 -14.55 -1.43 7.52
N CYS A 121 -14.59 -0.65 8.58
CA CYS A 121 -13.73 -0.85 9.76
C CYS A 121 -14.04 -2.19 10.42
N ASP A 122 -15.31 -2.54 10.63
CA ASP A 122 -15.72 -3.79 11.26
C ASP A 122 -15.34 -5.00 10.40
N ASP A 123 -15.52 -4.93 9.09
CA ASP A 123 -15.11 -5.96 8.14
C ASP A 123 -13.59 -6.20 8.20
N LEU A 124 -12.81 -5.12 8.17
CA LEU A 124 -11.35 -5.19 8.23
C LEU A 124 -10.87 -5.84 9.53
N ILE A 125 -11.43 -5.44 10.66
CA ILE A 125 -11.12 -6.01 11.98
C ILE A 125 -11.47 -7.50 12.05
N LEU A 126 -12.61 -7.88 11.46
CA LEU A 126 -13.09 -9.27 11.43
C LEU A 126 -12.18 -10.15 10.55
N TRP A 127 -11.84 -9.69 9.35
CA TRP A 127 -11.11 -10.48 8.36
C TRP A 127 -9.64 -10.68 8.69
N PHE A 128 -8.98 -9.67 9.23
CA PHE A 128 -7.53 -9.69 9.45
C PHE A 128 -7.12 -9.91 10.91
N SER A 129 -8.01 -9.71 11.84
CA SER A 129 -7.84 -9.95 13.28
C SER A 129 -6.77 -9.11 13.96
N GLU A 130 -5.60 -8.93 13.36
CA GLU A 130 -4.46 -8.19 13.90
C GLU A 130 -3.64 -7.52 12.78
N GLY A 131 -2.79 -6.56 13.13
CA GLY A 131 -1.93 -5.84 12.21
C GLY A 131 -2.13 -4.33 12.26
N LYS A 132 -1.22 -3.57 11.64
CA LYS A 132 -1.22 -2.11 11.74
C LYS A 132 -2.52 -1.46 11.21
N TYR A 133 -3.08 -1.99 10.12
CA TYR A 133 -4.31 -1.45 9.54
C TYR A 133 -5.55 -1.82 10.34
N VAL A 134 -5.55 -2.98 10.99
CA VAL A 134 -6.61 -3.37 11.93
C VAL A 134 -6.67 -2.39 13.10
N TYR A 135 -5.54 -2.05 13.69
CA TYR A 135 -5.48 -1.08 14.79
C TYR A 135 -5.84 0.34 14.34
N LYS A 136 -5.42 0.75 13.14
CA LYS A 136 -5.85 2.02 12.55
C LYS A 136 -7.35 2.06 12.28
N ALA A 137 -7.95 0.96 11.85
CA ALA A 137 -9.40 0.85 11.68
C ALA A 137 -10.14 0.92 13.02
N MET A 138 -9.62 0.31 14.07
CA MET A 138 -10.16 0.46 15.42
C MET A 138 -10.13 1.91 15.90
N GLU A 139 -9.02 2.62 15.68
CA GLU A 139 -8.86 4.04 16.03
C GLU A 139 -9.84 4.92 15.23
N LEU A 140 -10.05 4.63 13.96
CA LEU A 140 -11.03 5.32 13.14
C LEU A 140 -12.46 5.07 13.63
N LYS A 141 -12.80 3.83 13.96
CA LYS A 141 -14.10 3.47 14.54
C LYS A 141 -14.38 4.22 15.84
N MET A 142 -13.38 4.33 16.71
CA MET A 142 -13.52 5.02 18.00
C MET A 142 -13.88 6.51 17.87
N ARG A 143 -13.66 7.12 16.72
CA ARG A 143 -14.13 8.50 16.47
C ARG A 143 -15.66 8.62 16.44
N TYR A 144 -16.37 7.53 16.18
CA TYR A 144 -17.83 7.50 16.03
C TYR A 144 -18.52 6.77 17.16
N LYS A 145 -17.96 5.65 17.60
CA LYS A 145 -18.51 4.81 18.68
C LYS A 145 -17.44 3.94 19.32
N PRO A 146 -17.69 3.47 20.57
CA PRO A 146 -16.74 2.62 21.28
C PRO A 146 -16.54 1.29 20.56
N LEU A 147 -15.38 0.68 20.78
CA LEU A 147 -15.08 -0.68 20.35
C LEU A 147 -15.97 -1.69 21.09
N THR A 148 -16.27 -2.81 20.45
CA THR A 148 -16.87 -3.96 21.13
C THR A 148 -15.89 -4.49 22.19
N PRO A 149 -16.38 -5.22 23.21
CA PRO A 149 -15.48 -5.79 24.24
C PRO A 149 -14.33 -6.62 23.66
N LEU A 150 -14.59 -7.43 22.65
CA LEU A 150 -13.58 -8.24 21.97
C LEU A 150 -12.58 -7.38 21.18
N GLN A 151 -13.03 -6.36 20.49
CA GLN A 151 -12.15 -5.43 19.77
C GLN A 151 -11.29 -4.63 20.76
N LYS A 152 -11.85 -4.19 21.88
CA LYS A 152 -11.14 -3.48 22.93
C LYS A 152 -10.02 -4.32 23.55
N GLU A 153 -10.30 -5.58 23.85
CA GLU A 153 -9.31 -6.52 24.37
C GLU A 153 -8.12 -6.65 23.39
N LYS A 154 -8.39 -6.86 22.10
CA LYS A 154 -7.35 -6.94 21.06
C LYS A 154 -6.54 -5.63 20.96
N TYR A 155 -7.20 -4.49 21.04
CA TYR A 155 -6.54 -3.19 20.99
C TYR A 155 -5.61 -2.96 22.18
N GLU A 156 -6.03 -3.37 23.37
CA GLU A 156 -5.22 -3.25 24.60
C GLU A 156 -4.01 -4.21 24.59
N GLN A 157 -4.18 -5.45 24.11
CA GLN A 157 -3.09 -6.42 23.98
C GLN A 157 -1.93 -5.91 23.09
N ARG A 158 -2.21 -5.09 22.10
CA ARG A 158 -1.18 -4.42 21.28
C ARG A 158 -0.12 -3.69 22.10
N PHE A 159 -0.53 -3.04 23.17
CA PHE A 159 0.40 -2.27 24.02
C PHE A 159 1.23 -3.16 24.94
N GLU A 160 0.68 -4.29 25.37
CA GLU A 160 1.41 -5.28 26.15
C GLU A 160 2.51 -5.96 25.33
N ASP A 161 2.22 -6.30 24.08
CA ASP A 161 3.20 -6.90 23.17
C ASP A 161 4.32 -5.93 22.82
N LYS A 162 4.02 -4.64 22.66
CA LYS A 162 5.04 -3.60 22.49
C LYS A 162 5.94 -3.45 23.72
N LYS A 163 5.36 -3.53 24.92
CA LYS A 163 6.15 -3.50 26.18
C LYS A 163 7.04 -4.73 26.34
N LYS A 164 6.61 -5.90 25.87
CA LYS A 164 7.41 -7.13 25.90
C LYS A 164 8.54 -7.14 24.85
N LYS A 165 8.38 -6.43 23.74
CA LYS A 165 9.40 -6.29 22.68
C LYS A 165 10.38 -5.14 22.91
N ALA A 166 10.07 -4.18 23.77
CA ALA A 166 10.93 -3.03 24.07
C ALA A 166 12.26 -3.39 24.79
N PRO A 167 12.30 -4.35 25.74
CA PRO A 167 13.55 -4.64 26.44
C PRO A 167 14.63 -5.32 25.60
N VAL A 168 14.28 -5.89 24.44
CA VAL A 168 15.25 -6.59 23.56
C VAL A 168 15.93 -5.62 22.60
N LYS A 169 15.26 -4.55 22.18
CA LYS A 169 15.84 -3.54 21.28
C LYS A 169 16.77 -2.55 21.99
N GLU A 170 16.52 -2.22 23.25
CA GLU A 170 17.41 -1.34 24.02
C GLU A 170 18.77 -1.98 24.36
N ALA A 171 18.87 -3.31 24.35
CA ALA A 171 20.15 -4.01 24.54
C ALA A 171 20.97 -4.12 23.25
N GLU A 172 20.33 -4.14 22.08
CA GLU A 172 21.00 -4.18 20.79
C GLU A 172 21.34 -2.76 20.26
N GLU A 173 20.56 -1.73 20.59
CA GLU A 173 20.86 -0.35 20.22
C GLU A 173 22.06 0.23 20.97
N LYS A 174 22.31 -0.17 22.21
CA LYS A 174 23.49 0.33 22.99
C LYS A 174 24.82 -0.21 22.49
N THR A 175 24.82 -1.31 21.72
CA THR A 175 26.04 -1.83 21.07
C THR A 175 26.24 -1.31 19.66
N ALA A 176 25.19 -0.76 19.02
CA ALA A 176 25.27 -0.16 17.69
C ALA A 176 25.61 1.34 17.70
N GLU A 177 25.17 2.07 18.76
CA GLU A 177 25.44 3.51 18.88
C GLU A 177 26.91 3.88 19.15
N GLU A 178 27.73 2.92 19.54
CA GLU A 178 29.17 3.16 19.75
C GLU A 178 30.02 3.03 18.49
N GLN A 179 29.44 2.51 17.39
CA GLN A 179 30.11 2.36 16.08
C GLN A 179 29.65 3.32 14.98
N GLU A 180 28.54 4.06 15.18
CA GLU A 180 27.93 4.89 14.11
C GLU A 180 27.90 6.38 14.43
N ARG A 181 28.99 6.90 14.99
CA ARG A 181 29.18 8.35 15.18
C ARG A 181 29.86 9.05 14.01
N GLN A 182 29.81 8.44 12.83
CA GLN A 182 30.21 9.09 11.57
C GLN A 182 29.24 8.66 10.45
N GLU A 183 28.40 9.58 10.07
CA GLU A 183 27.52 9.66 8.90
C GLU A 183 26.01 9.69 9.21
N ALA A 184 25.45 10.88 9.07
CA ALA A 184 24.01 11.18 9.03
C ALA A 184 23.65 11.68 7.61
N PRO A 185 22.37 11.92 7.26
CA PRO A 185 21.08 11.27 7.48
C PRO A 185 20.18 11.16 6.22
N ALA A 186 19.14 10.37 6.22
CA ALA A 186 17.97 10.57 5.39
C ALA A 186 16.70 9.92 5.98
N SER A 187 15.58 10.56 5.77
CA SER A 187 14.29 10.45 6.43
C SER A 187 13.62 9.05 6.35
N THR A 188 13.19 8.54 7.52
CA THR A 188 12.52 7.23 7.70
C THR A 188 11.14 7.10 7.02
N ALA A 189 10.49 8.21 6.69
CA ALA A 189 9.18 8.20 6.04
C ALA A 189 9.21 7.72 4.57
N GLU A 190 10.33 7.95 3.87
CA GLU A 190 10.50 7.55 2.46
C GLU A 190 10.79 6.05 2.31
N VAL A 191 11.46 5.45 3.30
CA VAL A 191 11.79 4.02 3.31
C VAL A 191 10.55 3.16 3.55
N GLU A 192 9.62 3.60 4.43
CA GLU A 192 8.36 2.89 4.67
C GLU A 192 7.45 2.90 3.43
N SER A 193 7.38 4.01 2.70
CA SER A 193 6.56 4.10 1.48
C SER A 193 7.07 3.20 0.36
N HIS A 194 8.37 2.92 0.33
CA HIS A 194 9.02 2.09 -0.68
C HIS A 194 8.83 0.59 -0.41
N LEU A 195 8.97 0.17 0.84
CA LEU A 195 8.68 -1.20 1.27
C LEU A 195 7.19 -1.57 1.07
N GLU A 196 6.29 -0.60 1.26
CA GLU A 196 4.87 -0.78 1.02
C GLU A 196 4.53 -0.99 -0.47
N MET A 197 5.28 -0.34 -1.38
CA MET A 197 5.07 -0.48 -2.81
C MET A 197 5.50 -1.86 -3.35
N GLU A 198 6.57 -2.45 -2.80
CA GLU A 198 7.00 -3.80 -3.17
C GLU A 198 6.07 -4.89 -2.62
N SER A 199 5.57 -4.72 -1.40
CA SER A 199 4.63 -5.67 -0.81
C SER A 199 3.33 -5.76 -1.61
N ASP A 200 2.83 -4.63 -2.13
CA ASP A 200 1.60 -4.57 -2.92
C ASP A 200 1.71 -5.37 -4.25
N ILE A 201 2.91 -5.38 -4.86
CA ILE A 201 3.14 -6.10 -6.13
C ILE A 201 3.49 -7.58 -5.89
N LEU A 202 4.30 -7.87 -4.87
CA LEU A 202 4.74 -9.23 -4.56
C LEU A 202 3.61 -10.08 -3.97
N GLU A 203 2.76 -9.51 -3.11
CA GLU A 203 1.61 -10.22 -2.56
C GLU A 203 0.58 -10.61 -3.63
N THR A 204 0.38 -9.76 -4.64
CA THR A 204 -0.52 -10.09 -5.75
C THR A 204 0.03 -11.21 -6.63
N GLU A 205 1.34 -11.29 -6.84
CA GLU A 205 1.97 -12.35 -7.64
C GLU A 205 2.02 -13.70 -6.90
N GLU A 206 2.29 -13.71 -5.58
CA GLU A 206 2.28 -14.94 -4.80
C GLU A 206 0.88 -15.56 -4.68
N LYS A 207 -0.15 -14.73 -4.47
CA LYS A 207 -1.54 -15.20 -4.42
C LYS A 207 -2.00 -15.75 -5.78
N LYS A 208 -1.53 -15.18 -6.90
CA LYS A 208 -1.78 -15.74 -8.24
C LYS A 208 -1.09 -17.07 -8.48
N LYS A 209 0.16 -17.24 -8.02
CA LYS A 209 0.88 -18.53 -8.11
C LYS A 209 0.24 -19.64 -7.29
N LYS A 210 -0.29 -19.33 -6.11
CA LYS A 210 -1.02 -20.30 -5.27
C LYS A 210 -2.34 -20.73 -5.88
N ARG A 211 -3.08 -19.81 -6.52
CA ARG A 211 -4.33 -20.16 -7.26
C ARG A 211 -4.06 -21.02 -8.47
N HIS A 212 -3.01 -20.76 -9.25
CA HIS A 212 -2.68 -21.56 -10.44
C HIS A 212 -2.24 -22.99 -10.10
N LYS A 213 -1.52 -23.18 -8.99
CA LYS A 213 -1.14 -24.53 -8.50
C LYS A 213 -2.33 -25.33 -7.97
N SER A 214 -3.36 -24.67 -7.44
CA SER A 214 -4.57 -25.33 -6.96
C SER A 214 -5.47 -25.83 -8.11
N THR A 215 -5.42 -25.20 -9.27
CA THR A 215 -6.24 -25.55 -10.43
C THR A 215 -5.64 -26.70 -11.26
N THR A 216 -4.32 -26.88 -11.18
CA THR A 216 -3.61 -27.96 -11.93
C THR A 216 -3.54 -29.29 -11.17
N LEU A 217 -3.95 -29.34 -9.91
CA LEU A 217 -3.98 -30.57 -9.10
C LEU A 217 -5.36 -31.28 -9.07
N ASN A 218 -6.38 -30.71 -9.76
CA ASN A 218 -7.73 -31.26 -9.85
C ASN A 218 -8.16 -31.58 -11.32
N SER A 219 -7.20 -31.87 -12.18
CA SER A 219 -7.48 -32.42 -13.55
C SER A 219 -6.83 -33.76 -13.73
#